data_cc8dc9e1bc7a30d6b224c2e7fbe6d47a
#
_entry.id   cc8dc9e1bc7a30d6b224c2e7fbe6d47a
#
_cell.length_a   1.000
_cell.length_b   1.000
_cell.length_c   1.000
_cell.angle_alpha   90.00
_cell.angle_beta   90.00
_cell.angle_gamma   90.00
#
_symmetry.space_group_name_H-M   'P 1'
#
loop_
_entity.id
_entity.type
_entity.pdbx_description
1 polymer ?
#
loop_
_entity_poly.entity_id
_entity_poly.type
_entity_poly.pdbx_seq_one_letter_code
_entity_poly.pdbx_strand_id
1 'polypeptide(L)'
;MSDVTPHPALRTRFCELVGVKYPVVQTGMGWVAGARLVTATAHAGGLGILASATMTLDELKEQIAAVRSKTDAPFGVNLRTDVADIEARIAVMVDANVKVASFAQAPRADLVSGCKEAGLVVMPTVGARRHAEKVAELGVDAVIAQGAEGGGHTGQIPTSLLTPDVVAGVGKDVCVISAGGWSSGAGLVAALALGADGIAMGTRFLLTTDSRVPDEVKAQYLATPVTGTVVSTRVDGAPQRVVRTDLVNKLEKSSWLANLPRSLRSAHQFRSETGASLWSLLKEGRAMKEGSELSWPQVVMAANAPVMTKAGLVDGRTDVGVLPTGQVAGVITELPSVEELMGRIIGEANATLDRLSL
;
A
#
# COMPACT_ATOMS: atom_id res chain seq x y z
N MET A 1 -27.22 0.58 9.60
CA MET A 1 -26.41 1.14 10.71
C MET A 1 -26.76 2.62 10.86
N SER A 2 -26.87 3.15 12.09
CA SER A 2 -27.02 4.59 12.30
C SER A 2 -25.82 5.32 11.70
N ASP A 3 -26.07 6.32 10.88
CA ASP A 3 -25.05 7.18 10.28
C ASP A 3 -24.28 7.88 11.42
N VAL A 4 -23.09 7.38 11.75
CA VAL A 4 -22.28 7.95 12.84
C VAL A 4 -21.82 9.32 12.40
N THR A 5 -22.34 10.37 13.03
CA THR A 5 -21.89 11.74 12.77
C THR A 5 -20.44 11.88 13.25
N PRO A 6 -19.50 12.23 12.37
CA PRO A 6 -18.12 12.39 12.76
C PRO A 6 -17.94 13.65 13.62
N HIS A 7 -17.05 13.55 14.62
CA HIS A 7 -16.59 14.73 15.34
C HIS A 7 -15.96 15.75 14.37
N PRO A 8 -16.16 17.08 14.55
CA PRO A 8 -15.64 18.09 13.63
C PRO A 8 -14.13 17.98 13.34
N ALA A 9 -13.33 17.57 14.31
CA ALA A 9 -11.88 17.34 14.15
C ALA A 9 -11.52 16.25 13.13
N LEU A 10 -12.46 15.37 12.76
CA LEU A 10 -12.26 14.35 11.74
C LEU A 10 -12.45 14.87 10.31
N ARG A 11 -12.91 16.12 10.15
CA ARG A 11 -12.98 16.80 8.86
C ARG A 11 -11.66 17.54 8.61
N THR A 12 -10.68 16.84 8.09
CA THR A 12 -9.34 17.38 7.85
C THR A 12 -9.19 17.98 6.46
N ARG A 13 -8.06 18.68 6.21
CA ARG A 13 -7.70 19.19 4.88
C ARG A 13 -7.69 18.08 3.81
N PHE A 14 -7.30 16.88 4.18
CA PHE A 14 -7.32 15.72 3.28
C PHE A 14 -8.74 15.39 2.80
N CYS A 15 -9.72 15.44 3.69
CA CYS A 15 -11.11 15.23 3.31
C CYS A 15 -11.58 16.25 2.26
N GLU A 16 -11.18 17.50 2.40
CA GLU A 16 -11.52 18.58 1.45
C GLU A 16 -10.77 18.43 0.13
N LEU A 17 -9.48 18.11 0.17
CA LEU A 17 -8.62 17.91 -1.00
C LEU A 17 -9.15 16.79 -1.91
N VAL A 18 -9.52 15.67 -1.31
CA VAL A 18 -9.89 14.44 -2.05
C VAL A 18 -11.40 14.35 -2.27
N GLY A 19 -12.21 14.93 -1.39
CA GLY A 19 -13.66 14.83 -1.42
C GLY A 19 -14.20 13.60 -0.71
N VAL A 20 -13.50 13.07 0.30
CA VAL A 20 -13.94 11.92 1.11
C VAL A 20 -14.59 12.36 2.42
N LYS A 21 -15.46 11.51 2.97
CA LYS A 21 -16.16 11.80 4.24
C LYS A 21 -15.23 11.68 5.45
N TYR A 22 -14.28 10.71 5.41
CA TYR A 22 -13.40 10.37 6.52
C TYR A 22 -11.93 10.38 6.11
N PRO A 23 -11.00 10.81 6.97
CA PRO A 23 -9.58 10.89 6.68
C PRO A 23 -8.89 9.51 6.81
N VAL A 24 -9.44 8.52 6.14
CA VAL A 24 -9.02 7.13 6.18
C VAL A 24 -8.77 6.62 4.77
N VAL A 25 -7.56 6.10 4.54
CA VAL A 25 -7.10 5.58 3.25
C VAL A 25 -6.89 4.08 3.33
N GLN A 26 -7.52 3.32 2.43
CA GLN A 26 -7.15 1.95 2.11
C GLN A 26 -6.06 2.00 1.05
N THR A 27 -4.84 1.59 1.39
CA THR A 27 -3.67 1.68 0.50
C THR A 27 -3.74 0.71 -0.68
N GLY A 28 -3.05 1.04 -1.77
CA GLY A 28 -2.82 0.11 -2.86
C GLY A 28 -1.97 -1.07 -2.39
N MET A 29 -2.53 -2.28 -2.47
CA MET A 29 -1.87 -3.54 -2.12
C MET A 29 -1.98 -4.50 -3.29
N GLY A 30 -0.85 -4.90 -3.88
CA GLY A 30 -0.81 -5.84 -5.00
C GLY A 30 -1.63 -7.10 -4.70
N TRP A 31 -2.42 -7.55 -5.66
CA TRP A 31 -3.38 -8.68 -5.60
C TRP A 31 -4.51 -8.55 -4.59
N VAL A 32 -4.50 -7.59 -3.68
CA VAL A 32 -5.49 -7.40 -2.62
C VAL A 32 -6.46 -6.27 -2.95
N ALA A 33 -5.91 -5.10 -3.31
CA ALA A 33 -6.68 -3.87 -3.52
C ALA A 33 -7.25 -3.79 -4.95
N GLY A 34 -8.24 -4.64 -5.24
CA GLY A 34 -9.04 -4.62 -6.47
C GLY A 34 -10.34 -3.84 -6.31
N ALA A 35 -11.15 -3.81 -7.37
CA ALA A 35 -12.38 -3.02 -7.44
C ALA A 35 -13.36 -3.28 -6.27
N ARG A 36 -13.49 -4.52 -5.79
CA ARG A 36 -14.39 -4.85 -4.67
C ARG A 36 -14.02 -4.10 -3.40
N LEU A 37 -12.74 -4.17 -2.99
CA LEU A 37 -12.27 -3.53 -1.75
C LEU A 37 -12.31 -2.00 -1.87
N VAL A 38 -11.91 -1.47 -3.03
CA VAL A 38 -11.92 -0.03 -3.31
C VAL A 38 -13.34 0.53 -3.30
N THR A 39 -14.30 -0.14 -3.93
CA THR A 39 -15.71 0.26 -3.93
C THR A 39 -16.30 0.24 -2.51
N ALA A 40 -16.03 -0.82 -1.75
CA ALA A 40 -16.50 -0.91 -0.35
C ALA A 40 -15.92 0.24 0.50
N THR A 41 -14.65 0.59 0.31
CA THR A 41 -14.02 1.70 1.03
C THR A 41 -14.62 3.06 0.62
N ALA A 42 -14.86 3.27 -0.67
CA ALA A 42 -15.48 4.50 -1.18
C ALA A 42 -16.91 4.68 -0.65
N HIS A 43 -17.73 3.63 -0.66
CA HIS A 43 -19.07 3.63 -0.09
C HIS A 43 -19.08 3.91 1.43
N ALA A 44 -18.08 3.38 2.14
CA ALA A 44 -17.91 3.64 3.57
C ALA A 44 -17.34 5.05 3.89
N GLY A 45 -17.10 5.88 2.87
CA GLY A 45 -16.67 7.28 3.02
C GLY A 45 -15.16 7.50 3.17
N GLY A 46 -14.34 6.50 2.94
CA GLY A 46 -12.87 6.60 2.89
C GLY A 46 -12.34 6.68 1.46
N LEU A 47 -11.02 6.83 1.31
CA LEU A 47 -10.33 6.72 0.03
C LEU A 47 -9.83 5.30 -0.21
N GLY A 48 -10.44 4.60 -1.18
CA GLY A 48 -9.90 3.32 -1.67
C GLY A 48 -8.89 3.54 -2.80
N ILE A 49 -7.78 2.81 -2.80
CA ILE A 49 -6.72 2.91 -3.82
C ILE A 49 -6.54 1.55 -4.50
N LEU A 50 -6.80 1.47 -5.82
CA LEU A 50 -6.50 0.31 -6.66
C LEU A 50 -4.99 0.09 -6.75
N ALA A 51 -4.55 -1.17 -6.74
CA ALA A 51 -3.13 -1.54 -6.85
C ALA A 51 -2.79 -1.95 -8.29
N SER A 52 -2.39 -1.00 -9.13
CA SER A 52 -2.14 -1.26 -10.55
C SER A 52 -0.82 -2.00 -10.85
N ALA A 53 0.10 -2.06 -9.90
CA ALA A 53 1.44 -2.65 -10.12
C ALA A 53 1.43 -4.13 -10.52
N THR A 54 0.35 -4.85 -10.19
CA THR A 54 0.17 -6.28 -10.49
C THR A 54 -0.86 -6.52 -11.59
N MET A 55 -1.24 -5.48 -12.33
CA MET A 55 -2.24 -5.51 -13.40
C MET A 55 -1.61 -5.11 -14.72
N THR A 56 -2.04 -5.74 -15.80
CA THR A 56 -1.85 -5.22 -17.16
C THR A 56 -2.66 -3.93 -17.34
N LEU A 57 -2.40 -3.18 -18.40
CA LEU A 57 -3.18 -1.97 -18.71
C LEU A 57 -4.67 -2.26 -18.92
N ASP A 58 -5.00 -3.39 -19.56
CA ASP A 58 -6.39 -3.77 -19.81
C ASP A 58 -7.09 -4.22 -18.54
N GLU A 59 -6.44 -5.00 -17.68
CA GLU A 59 -6.95 -5.33 -16.34
C GLU A 59 -7.19 -4.06 -15.49
N LEU A 60 -6.29 -3.06 -15.58
CA LEU A 60 -6.49 -1.78 -14.89
C LEU A 60 -7.73 -1.05 -15.40
N LYS A 61 -7.95 -0.98 -16.73
CA LYS A 61 -9.19 -0.42 -17.33
C LYS A 61 -10.43 -1.12 -16.80
N GLU A 62 -10.43 -2.46 -16.79
CA GLU A 62 -11.54 -3.26 -16.28
C GLU A 62 -11.81 -2.98 -14.80
N GLN A 63 -10.78 -2.92 -13.96
CA GLN A 63 -10.92 -2.65 -12.53
C GLN A 63 -11.43 -1.23 -12.27
N ILE A 64 -10.95 -0.23 -13.00
CA ILE A 64 -11.44 1.16 -12.92
C ILE A 64 -12.92 1.23 -13.35
N ALA A 65 -13.28 0.62 -14.48
CA ALA A 65 -14.67 0.55 -14.94
C ALA A 65 -15.57 -0.15 -13.93
N ALA A 66 -15.09 -1.24 -13.29
CA ALA A 66 -15.83 -1.97 -12.26
C ALA A 66 -16.06 -1.13 -10.99
N VAL A 67 -15.14 -0.24 -10.60
CA VAL A 67 -15.38 0.72 -9.52
C VAL A 67 -16.42 1.75 -9.94
N ARG A 68 -16.21 2.40 -11.10
CA ARG A 68 -17.12 3.46 -11.60
C ARG A 68 -18.55 2.98 -11.85
N SER A 69 -18.73 1.72 -12.24
CA SER A 69 -20.08 1.14 -12.39
C SER A 69 -20.86 1.04 -11.08
N LYS A 70 -20.21 1.22 -9.93
CA LYS A 70 -20.82 1.04 -8.59
C LYS A 70 -20.83 2.30 -7.75
N THR A 71 -19.97 3.29 -8.07
CA THR A 71 -19.86 4.50 -7.25
C THR A 71 -19.29 5.69 -8.03
N ASP A 72 -19.82 6.88 -7.76
CA ASP A 72 -19.25 8.17 -8.20
C ASP A 72 -18.28 8.74 -7.16
N ALA A 73 -18.17 8.12 -5.99
CA ALA A 73 -17.26 8.56 -4.93
C ALA A 73 -15.78 8.55 -5.40
N PRO A 74 -14.94 9.43 -4.83
CA PRO A 74 -13.54 9.49 -5.19
C PRO A 74 -12.80 8.21 -4.81
N PHE A 75 -11.90 7.79 -5.69
CA PHE A 75 -10.93 6.72 -5.42
C PHE A 75 -9.59 7.03 -6.10
N GLY A 76 -8.57 6.28 -5.75
CA GLY A 76 -7.24 6.43 -6.30
C GLY A 76 -6.74 5.18 -7.03
N VAL A 77 -5.63 5.35 -7.73
CA VAL A 77 -4.84 4.26 -8.32
C VAL A 77 -3.39 4.39 -7.86
N ASN A 78 -2.81 3.30 -7.38
CA ASN A 78 -1.39 3.25 -7.02
C ASN A 78 -0.56 2.87 -8.23
N LEU A 79 0.44 3.68 -8.54
CA LEU A 79 1.31 3.58 -9.70
C LEU A 79 2.76 3.29 -9.28
N ARG A 80 3.49 2.59 -10.13
CA ARG A 80 4.95 2.50 -10.10
C ARG A 80 5.53 3.39 -11.19
N THR A 81 6.61 4.07 -10.88
CA THR A 81 7.26 5.03 -11.80
C THR A 81 8.18 4.35 -12.82
N ASP A 82 8.51 3.08 -12.60
CA ASP A 82 9.44 2.28 -13.41
C ASP A 82 8.77 1.37 -14.45
N VAL A 83 7.45 1.50 -14.64
CA VAL A 83 6.73 0.74 -15.68
C VAL A 83 6.70 1.52 -17.00
N ALA A 84 6.86 0.79 -18.11
CA ALA A 84 6.98 1.42 -19.44
C ALA A 84 5.68 2.06 -19.94
N ASP A 85 4.52 1.66 -19.39
CA ASP A 85 3.19 2.12 -19.78
C ASP A 85 2.58 3.14 -18.82
N ILE A 86 3.41 3.84 -18.02
CA ILE A 86 2.95 4.75 -16.94
C ILE A 86 2.05 5.87 -17.49
N GLU A 87 2.42 6.47 -18.62
CA GLU A 87 1.65 7.55 -19.26
C GLU A 87 0.27 7.04 -19.72
N ALA A 88 0.22 5.82 -20.29
CA ALA A 88 -1.05 5.19 -20.69
C ALA A 88 -1.95 4.88 -19.48
N ARG A 89 -1.38 4.47 -18.34
CA ARG A 89 -2.13 4.28 -17.09
C ARG A 89 -2.70 5.58 -16.57
N ILE A 90 -1.92 6.66 -16.59
CA ILE A 90 -2.39 8.00 -16.20
C ILE A 90 -3.51 8.47 -17.12
N ALA A 91 -3.38 8.29 -18.45
CA ALA A 91 -4.44 8.64 -19.39
C ALA A 91 -5.76 7.91 -19.08
N VAL A 92 -5.72 6.60 -18.82
CA VAL A 92 -6.90 5.82 -18.40
C VAL A 92 -7.52 6.34 -17.11
N MET A 93 -6.71 6.78 -16.15
CA MET A 93 -7.20 7.38 -14.90
C MET A 93 -7.91 8.71 -15.15
N VAL A 94 -7.36 9.56 -16.00
CA VAL A 94 -7.94 10.86 -16.38
C VAL A 94 -9.27 10.65 -17.09
N ASP A 95 -9.32 9.79 -18.10
CA ASP A 95 -10.54 9.48 -18.87
C ASP A 95 -11.68 8.95 -17.98
N ALA A 96 -11.34 8.24 -16.91
CA ALA A 96 -12.29 7.68 -15.96
C ALA A 96 -12.55 8.57 -14.73
N ASN A 97 -12.07 9.83 -14.72
CA ASN A 97 -12.20 10.76 -13.58
C ASN A 97 -11.72 10.17 -12.25
N VAL A 98 -10.64 9.38 -12.26
CA VAL A 98 -9.99 8.95 -11.00
C VAL A 98 -9.49 10.18 -10.26
N LYS A 99 -9.63 10.22 -8.93
CA LYS A 99 -9.29 11.40 -8.15
C LYS A 99 -7.82 11.49 -7.74
N VAL A 100 -7.19 10.35 -7.43
CA VAL A 100 -5.87 10.33 -6.80
C VAL A 100 -4.90 9.44 -7.59
N ALA A 101 -3.75 10.00 -7.97
CA ALA A 101 -2.58 9.29 -8.42
C ALA A 101 -1.64 9.06 -7.21
N SER A 102 -1.67 7.84 -6.66
CA SER A 102 -0.76 7.45 -5.57
C SER A 102 0.48 6.78 -6.16
N PHE A 103 1.66 7.12 -5.67
CA PHE A 103 2.91 6.55 -6.16
C PHE A 103 3.62 5.77 -5.06
N ALA A 104 4.03 4.54 -5.37
CA ALA A 104 4.79 3.70 -4.43
C ALA A 104 6.21 4.22 -4.16
N GLN A 105 6.72 5.06 -5.05
CA GLN A 105 8.05 5.70 -5.00
C GLN A 105 7.91 7.17 -5.40
N ALA A 106 8.99 7.96 -5.23
CA ALA A 106 9.02 9.35 -5.69
C ALA A 106 8.81 9.42 -7.21
N PRO A 107 7.77 10.12 -7.69
CA PRO A 107 7.54 10.30 -9.13
C PRO A 107 8.55 11.27 -9.72
N ARG A 108 8.74 11.20 -11.06
CA ARG A 108 9.49 12.22 -11.82
C ARG A 108 8.67 13.51 -11.89
N ALA A 109 9.35 14.65 -12.07
CA ALA A 109 8.71 15.97 -12.13
C ALA A 109 7.68 16.08 -13.27
N ASP A 110 7.97 15.49 -14.44
CA ASP A 110 7.07 15.46 -15.59
C ASP A 110 5.76 14.70 -15.31
N LEU A 111 5.83 13.60 -14.55
CA LEU A 111 4.64 12.85 -14.13
C LEU A 111 3.79 13.64 -13.12
N VAL A 112 4.46 14.36 -12.19
CA VAL A 112 3.74 15.21 -11.21
C VAL A 112 2.99 16.32 -11.94
N SER A 113 3.67 17.09 -12.81
CA SER A 113 3.03 18.20 -13.55
C SER A 113 1.89 17.69 -14.44
N GLY A 114 2.12 16.61 -15.21
CA GLY A 114 1.07 16.03 -16.06
C GLY A 114 -0.16 15.54 -15.28
N CYS A 115 0.02 14.89 -14.13
CA CYS A 115 -1.09 14.51 -13.26
C CYS A 115 -1.85 15.73 -12.73
N LYS A 116 -1.14 16.77 -12.29
CA LYS A 116 -1.77 18.00 -11.75
C LYS A 116 -2.51 18.79 -12.82
N GLU A 117 -1.94 18.95 -14.01
CA GLU A 117 -2.58 19.58 -15.16
C GLU A 117 -3.88 18.86 -15.55
N ALA A 118 -3.91 17.53 -15.39
CA ALA A 118 -5.09 16.70 -15.59
C ALA A 118 -6.08 16.70 -14.41
N GLY A 119 -5.82 17.44 -13.32
CA GLY A 119 -6.71 17.55 -12.15
C GLY A 119 -6.64 16.40 -11.16
N LEU A 120 -5.64 15.52 -11.27
CA LEU A 120 -5.37 14.45 -10.31
C LEU A 120 -4.67 15.01 -9.05
N VAL A 121 -5.06 14.51 -7.90
CA VAL A 121 -4.31 14.70 -6.65
C VAL A 121 -3.11 13.74 -6.64
N VAL A 122 -1.90 14.27 -6.48
CA VAL A 122 -0.67 13.50 -6.50
C VAL A 122 -0.22 13.18 -5.08
N MET A 123 -0.10 11.87 -4.76
CA MET A 123 0.15 11.39 -3.40
C MET A 123 1.20 10.26 -3.38
N PRO A 124 2.50 10.55 -3.35
CA PRO A 124 3.57 9.57 -3.21
C PRO A 124 3.73 9.07 -1.77
N THR A 125 4.31 7.86 -1.63
CA THR A 125 4.70 7.29 -0.34
C THR A 125 6.15 7.66 -0.03
N VAL A 126 6.40 8.08 1.22
CA VAL A 126 7.71 8.50 1.72
C VAL A 126 8.06 7.79 3.02
N GLY A 127 9.34 7.50 3.24
CA GLY A 127 9.83 6.85 4.46
C GLY A 127 10.80 7.71 5.28
N ALA A 128 10.96 9.00 4.94
CA ALA A 128 11.79 9.95 5.68
C ALA A 128 11.38 11.39 5.32
N ARG A 129 11.65 12.35 6.23
CA ARG A 129 11.40 13.78 6.03
C ARG A 129 12.06 14.30 4.74
N ARG A 130 13.35 14.03 4.52
CA ARG A 130 14.06 14.45 3.30
C ARG A 130 13.38 13.96 2.00
N HIS A 131 12.71 12.80 2.03
CA HIS A 131 11.95 12.31 0.87
C HIS A 131 10.66 13.11 0.68
N ALA A 132 10.00 13.49 1.77
CA ALA A 132 8.81 14.34 1.73
C ALA A 132 9.16 15.74 1.20
N GLU A 133 10.22 16.36 1.71
CA GLU A 133 10.71 17.67 1.25
C GLU A 133 11.03 17.63 -0.25
N LYS A 134 11.75 16.61 -0.72
CA LYS A 134 12.09 16.45 -2.14
C LYS A 134 10.87 16.32 -3.05
N VAL A 135 9.83 15.58 -2.65
CA VAL A 135 8.62 15.47 -3.49
C VAL A 135 7.72 16.70 -3.35
N ALA A 136 7.74 17.39 -2.21
CA ALA A 136 7.04 18.66 -2.03
C ALA A 136 7.55 19.75 -3.00
N GLU A 137 8.86 19.80 -3.25
CA GLU A 137 9.47 20.68 -4.26
C GLU A 137 8.94 20.44 -5.67
N LEU A 138 8.44 19.21 -5.97
CA LEU A 138 7.80 18.86 -7.23
C LEU A 138 6.33 19.29 -7.30
N GLY A 139 5.77 19.81 -6.20
CA GLY A 139 4.40 20.31 -6.12
C GLY A 139 3.33 19.24 -5.89
N VAL A 140 3.67 18.12 -5.21
CA VAL A 140 2.67 17.10 -4.82
C VAL A 140 1.66 17.67 -3.82
N ASP A 141 0.45 17.12 -3.79
CA ASP A 141 -0.65 17.63 -2.96
C ASP A 141 -0.69 16.96 -1.58
N ALA A 142 -0.26 15.70 -1.51
CA ALA A 142 -0.23 14.93 -0.27
C ALA A 142 0.95 13.95 -0.29
N VAL A 143 1.33 13.44 0.89
CA VAL A 143 2.29 12.32 1.04
C VAL A 143 1.75 11.28 1.99
N ILE A 144 2.03 10.00 1.73
CA ILE A 144 1.84 8.91 2.69
C ILE A 144 3.17 8.70 3.42
N ALA A 145 3.24 9.10 4.68
CA ALA A 145 4.41 8.89 5.54
C ALA A 145 4.33 7.47 6.15
N GLN A 146 5.05 6.51 5.55
CA GLN A 146 5.01 5.11 5.97
C GLN A 146 6.15 4.79 6.92
N GLY A 147 5.82 4.55 8.19
CA GLY A 147 6.77 4.14 9.22
C GLY A 147 7.14 2.65 9.17
N ALA A 148 8.11 2.29 10.03
CA ALA A 148 8.72 0.97 10.09
C ALA A 148 7.74 -0.17 10.40
N GLU A 149 6.61 0.09 11.05
CA GLU A 149 5.55 -0.88 11.35
C GLU A 149 4.73 -1.27 10.13
N GLY A 150 4.89 -0.55 9.01
CA GLY A 150 4.23 -0.82 7.74
C GLY A 150 4.56 -2.18 7.16
N GLY A 151 3.64 -2.72 6.36
CA GLY A 151 3.79 -3.99 5.63
C GLY A 151 4.38 -3.80 4.24
N GLY A 152 4.92 -4.87 3.67
CA GLY A 152 5.64 -4.80 2.40
C GLY A 152 6.92 -3.99 2.54
N HIS A 153 7.33 -3.30 1.49
CA HIS A 153 8.51 -2.43 1.55
C HIS A 153 8.36 -1.37 2.63
N THR A 154 9.32 -1.27 3.52
CA THR A 154 9.24 -0.37 4.67
C THR A 154 10.61 0.22 5.02
N GLY A 155 10.59 1.42 5.63
CA GLY A 155 11.77 2.06 6.19
C GLY A 155 12.12 1.54 7.58
N GLN A 156 13.01 2.27 8.27
CA GLN A 156 13.46 1.93 9.62
C GLN A 156 12.93 2.90 10.69
N ILE A 157 12.31 4.02 10.29
CA ILE A 157 11.85 5.04 11.22
C ILE A 157 10.46 4.66 11.74
N PRO A 158 10.25 4.52 13.06
CA PRO A 158 8.94 4.25 13.63
C PRO A 158 7.91 5.32 13.24
N THR A 159 6.66 4.92 13.05
CA THR A 159 5.57 5.81 12.63
C THR A 159 5.38 7.01 13.57
N SER A 160 5.55 6.81 14.89
CA SER A 160 5.43 7.84 15.89
C SER A 160 6.54 8.92 15.84
N LEU A 161 7.68 8.62 15.23
CA LEU A 161 8.77 9.55 14.98
C LEU A 161 8.68 10.15 13.57
N LEU A 162 8.37 9.30 12.57
CA LEU A 162 8.31 9.71 11.18
C LEU A 162 7.18 10.73 10.91
N THR A 163 5.99 10.47 11.44
CA THR A 163 4.83 11.32 11.19
C THR A 163 5.06 12.77 11.60
N PRO A 164 5.41 13.10 12.86
CA PRO A 164 5.62 14.50 13.26
C PRO A 164 6.85 15.12 12.58
N ASP A 165 7.88 14.35 12.24
CA ASP A 165 9.06 14.86 11.52
C ASP A 165 8.71 15.26 10.08
N VAL A 166 7.91 14.45 9.36
CA VAL A 166 7.40 14.78 8.03
C VAL A 166 6.45 15.99 8.10
N VAL A 167 5.53 16.03 9.07
CA VAL A 167 4.64 17.18 9.29
C VAL A 167 5.43 18.46 9.52
N ALA A 168 6.48 18.42 10.34
CA ALA A 168 7.35 19.58 10.56
C ALA A 168 8.08 20.04 9.30
N GLY A 169 8.38 19.12 8.37
CA GLY A 169 9.05 19.44 7.10
C GLY A 169 8.13 20.03 6.04
N VAL A 170 6.95 19.42 5.83
CA VAL A 170 6.08 19.74 4.67
C VAL A 170 4.61 19.97 5.03
N GLY A 171 4.19 19.69 6.25
CA GLY A 171 2.77 19.68 6.64
C GLY A 171 2.05 21.02 6.54
N LYS A 172 2.77 22.11 6.35
CA LYS A 172 2.17 23.44 6.12
C LYS A 172 1.48 23.50 4.73
N ASP A 173 2.12 22.95 3.71
CA ASP A 173 1.72 23.10 2.31
C ASP A 173 1.22 21.79 1.69
N VAL A 174 1.62 20.62 2.24
CA VAL A 174 1.31 19.28 1.74
C VAL A 174 0.52 18.51 2.80
N CYS A 175 -0.58 17.83 2.41
CA CYS A 175 -1.29 16.94 3.33
C CYS A 175 -0.42 15.73 3.70
N VAL A 176 -0.35 15.40 4.99
CA VAL A 176 0.43 14.25 5.48
C VAL A 176 -0.50 13.14 5.96
N ILE A 177 -0.45 11.99 5.32
CA ILE A 177 -1.21 10.79 5.69
C ILE A 177 -0.26 9.82 6.40
N SER A 178 -0.51 9.56 7.67
CA SER A 178 0.31 8.65 8.47
C SER A 178 0.00 7.19 8.15
N ALA A 179 1.01 6.37 7.90
CA ALA A 179 0.88 4.95 7.58
C ALA A 179 1.84 4.09 8.41
N GLY A 180 1.39 2.88 8.77
CA GLY A 180 2.15 1.93 9.58
C GLY A 180 1.61 1.83 11.02
N GLY A 181 1.19 0.61 11.41
CA GLY A 181 0.71 0.33 12.76
C GLY A 181 -0.73 0.75 13.08
N TRP A 182 -1.44 1.38 12.17
CA TRP A 182 -2.82 1.87 12.41
C TRP A 182 -3.88 0.78 12.12
N SER A 183 -4.90 0.68 13.02
CA SER A 183 -6.03 -0.25 12.87
C SER A 183 -7.31 0.18 13.56
N SER A 184 -7.34 1.32 14.27
CA SER A 184 -8.43 1.74 15.17
C SER A 184 -8.70 3.24 15.09
N GLY A 185 -9.84 3.66 15.64
CA GLY A 185 -10.17 5.08 15.77
C GLY A 185 -9.27 5.83 16.75
N ALA A 186 -8.82 5.19 17.80
CA ALA A 186 -7.82 5.76 18.71
C ALA A 186 -6.49 6.01 17.97
N GLY A 187 -6.10 5.12 17.05
CA GLY A 187 -4.95 5.29 16.18
C GLY A 187 -5.13 6.48 15.21
N LEU A 188 -6.34 6.68 14.66
CA LEU A 188 -6.64 7.86 13.86
C LEU A 188 -6.44 9.16 14.67
N VAL A 189 -7.01 9.23 15.87
CA VAL A 189 -6.85 10.41 16.75
C VAL A 189 -5.38 10.64 17.11
N ALA A 190 -4.63 9.58 17.40
CA ALA A 190 -3.19 9.68 17.67
C ALA A 190 -2.41 10.25 16.46
N ALA A 191 -2.72 9.81 15.25
CA ALA A 191 -2.09 10.35 14.04
C ALA A 191 -2.43 11.84 13.81
N LEU A 192 -3.69 12.24 14.04
CA LEU A 192 -4.10 13.64 13.99
C LEU A 192 -3.38 14.48 15.05
N ALA A 193 -3.21 13.97 16.27
CA ALA A 193 -2.44 14.63 17.34
C ALA A 193 -0.96 14.79 16.99
N LEU A 194 -0.38 13.90 16.15
CA LEU A 194 0.95 14.04 15.59
C LEU A 194 1.02 15.02 14.41
N GLY A 195 -0.11 15.66 14.05
CA GLY A 195 -0.23 16.64 12.99
C GLY A 195 -0.54 16.07 11.61
N ALA A 196 -0.80 14.77 11.48
CA ALA A 196 -1.25 14.19 10.21
C ALA A 196 -2.66 14.65 9.83
N ASP A 197 -2.99 14.62 8.54
CA ASP A 197 -4.32 14.93 8.00
C ASP A 197 -5.19 13.67 7.83
N GLY A 198 -4.68 12.49 8.15
CA GLY A 198 -5.39 11.22 8.09
C GLY A 198 -4.46 10.02 8.28
N ILE A 199 -5.03 8.83 8.18
CA ILE A 199 -4.29 7.56 8.25
C ILE A 199 -4.47 6.73 7.01
N ALA A 200 -3.41 5.95 6.69
CA ALA A 200 -3.45 4.94 5.64
C ALA A 200 -3.20 3.55 6.22
N MET A 201 -4.04 2.60 5.85
CA MET A 201 -4.02 1.24 6.36
C MET A 201 -4.00 0.23 5.22
N GLY A 202 -3.07 -0.73 5.28
CA GLY A 202 -3.03 -1.88 4.38
C GLY A 202 -3.61 -3.12 5.06
N THR A 203 -2.87 -3.68 6.01
CA THR A 203 -3.20 -4.95 6.69
C THR A 203 -4.59 -4.96 7.32
N ARG A 204 -5.05 -3.82 7.90
CA ARG A 204 -6.40 -3.74 8.46
C ARG A 204 -7.49 -3.95 7.40
N PHE A 205 -7.32 -3.37 6.20
CA PHE A 205 -8.27 -3.56 5.09
C PHE A 205 -8.11 -4.92 4.41
N LEU A 206 -6.90 -5.47 4.33
CA LEU A 206 -6.67 -6.85 3.91
C LEU A 206 -7.48 -7.83 4.78
N LEU A 207 -7.55 -7.58 6.08
CA LEU A 207 -8.29 -8.37 7.06
C LEU A 207 -9.74 -7.89 7.20
N THR A 208 -10.45 -7.87 6.06
CA THR A 208 -11.90 -7.63 5.97
C THR A 208 -12.55 -8.70 5.10
N THR A 209 -13.87 -8.86 5.21
CA THR A 209 -14.65 -9.77 4.34
C THR A 209 -14.70 -9.28 2.89
N ASP A 210 -14.43 -7.98 2.63
CA ASP A 210 -14.40 -7.38 1.30
C ASP A 210 -13.09 -7.62 0.55
N SER A 211 -12.03 -8.00 1.26
CA SER A 211 -10.78 -8.45 0.65
C SER A 211 -10.95 -9.83 0.01
N ARG A 212 -10.35 -10.01 -1.19
CA ARG A 212 -10.38 -11.29 -1.93
C ARG A 212 -9.31 -12.30 -1.47
N VAL A 213 -8.49 -11.93 -0.50
CA VAL A 213 -7.51 -12.86 0.08
C VAL A 213 -8.25 -14.09 0.62
N PRO A 214 -7.80 -15.32 0.34
CA PRO A 214 -8.43 -16.55 0.83
C PRO A 214 -8.55 -16.57 2.37
N ASP A 215 -9.61 -17.17 2.89
CA ASP A 215 -9.89 -17.16 4.33
C ASP A 215 -8.83 -17.93 5.13
N GLU A 216 -8.27 -19.00 4.56
CA GLU A 216 -7.14 -19.72 5.16
C GLU A 216 -5.86 -18.88 5.28
N VAL A 217 -5.66 -17.95 4.35
CA VAL A 217 -4.56 -16.96 4.41
C VAL A 217 -4.86 -15.89 5.46
N LYS A 218 -6.09 -15.36 5.48
CA LYS A 218 -6.52 -14.41 6.53
C LYS A 218 -6.38 -15.01 7.93
N ALA A 219 -6.69 -16.30 8.10
CA ALA A 219 -6.53 -17.01 9.35
C ALA A 219 -5.05 -17.01 9.82
N GLN A 220 -4.09 -17.15 8.91
CA GLN A 220 -2.67 -17.07 9.25
C GLN A 220 -2.25 -15.66 9.72
N TYR A 221 -2.80 -14.61 9.10
CA TYR A 221 -2.59 -13.23 9.58
C TYR A 221 -3.17 -13.03 10.99
N LEU A 222 -4.40 -13.49 11.25
CA LEU A 222 -5.04 -13.38 12.57
C LEU A 222 -4.32 -14.18 13.65
N ALA A 223 -3.67 -15.28 13.28
CA ALA A 223 -2.85 -16.08 14.20
C ALA A 223 -1.45 -15.49 14.43
N THR A 224 -1.05 -14.45 13.70
CA THR A 224 0.28 -13.85 13.77
C THR A 224 0.36 -12.92 14.99
N PRO A 225 1.23 -13.19 16.00
CA PRO A 225 1.40 -12.27 17.13
C PRO A 225 2.13 -10.98 16.71
N VAL A 226 2.12 -9.95 17.56
CA VAL A 226 2.80 -8.66 17.31
C VAL A 226 4.29 -8.84 16.93
N THR A 227 4.95 -9.83 17.54
CA THR A 227 6.35 -10.21 17.26
C THR A 227 6.50 -11.22 16.11
N GLY A 228 5.40 -11.63 15.50
CA GLY A 228 5.34 -12.68 14.45
C GLY A 228 5.69 -12.18 13.05
N THR A 229 6.21 -10.97 12.91
CA THR A 229 6.68 -10.43 11.62
C THR A 229 8.19 -10.24 11.63
N VAL A 230 8.77 -10.15 10.44
CA VAL A 230 10.20 -9.84 10.26
C VAL A 230 10.36 -8.90 9.08
N VAL A 231 11.30 -7.96 9.16
CA VAL A 231 11.77 -7.19 8.01
C VAL A 231 12.91 -7.97 7.37
N SER A 232 12.70 -8.39 6.14
CA SER A 232 13.63 -9.23 5.38
C SER A 232 14.09 -8.54 4.10
N THR A 233 15.36 -8.67 3.78
CA THR A 233 15.93 -8.33 2.47
C THR A 233 16.10 -9.55 1.58
N ARG A 234 15.66 -10.73 2.05
CA ARG A 234 15.84 -12.01 1.35
C ARG A 234 14.76 -12.31 0.32
N VAL A 235 13.70 -11.50 0.27
CA VAL A 235 12.59 -11.69 -0.69
C VAL A 235 12.94 -11.08 -2.05
N ASP A 236 13.37 -9.81 -2.07
CA ASP A 236 13.66 -9.06 -3.30
C ASP A 236 14.90 -8.15 -3.22
N GLY A 237 15.65 -8.25 -2.13
CA GLY A 237 16.84 -7.41 -1.93
C GLY A 237 16.56 -6.08 -1.22
N ALA A 238 15.30 -5.65 -1.13
CA ALA A 238 14.88 -4.46 -0.39
C ALA A 238 14.25 -4.84 0.96
N PRO A 239 14.33 -3.98 1.99
CA PRO A 239 13.68 -4.24 3.26
C PRO A 239 12.16 -4.31 3.10
N GLN A 240 11.57 -5.46 3.37
CA GLN A 240 10.11 -5.59 3.43
C GLN A 240 9.66 -6.43 4.62
N ARG A 241 8.55 -6.00 5.23
CA ARG A 241 7.95 -6.72 6.35
C ARG A 241 6.98 -7.78 5.87
N VAL A 242 7.20 -9.00 6.36
CA VAL A 242 6.40 -10.18 6.04
C VAL A 242 6.07 -10.97 7.32
N VAL A 243 5.06 -11.83 7.27
CA VAL A 243 4.80 -12.83 8.32
C VAL A 243 6.00 -13.77 8.41
N ARG A 244 6.42 -14.08 9.62
CA ARG A 244 7.52 -15.02 9.92
C ARG A 244 7.03 -16.46 9.75
N THR A 245 7.01 -16.95 8.52
CA THR A 245 6.72 -18.35 8.19
C THR A 245 7.97 -19.21 8.23
N ASP A 246 7.81 -20.54 8.15
CA ASP A 246 8.95 -21.48 8.02
C ASP A 246 9.78 -21.20 6.78
N LEU A 247 9.14 -20.82 5.67
CA LEU A 247 9.84 -20.39 4.46
C LEU A 247 10.73 -19.17 4.75
N VAL A 248 10.18 -18.14 5.36
CA VAL A 248 10.92 -16.90 5.68
C VAL A 248 12.06 -17.21 6.65
N ASN A 249 11.84 -18.04 7.68
CA ASN A 249 12.89 -18.46 8.59
C ASN A 249 14.04 -19.22 7.87
N LYS A 250 13.72 -20.04 6.87
CA LYS A 250 14.72 -20.72 6.02
C LYS A 250 15.48 -19.75 5.13
N LEU A 251 14.80 -18.74 4.56
CA LEU A 251 15.42 -17.69 3.76
C LEU A 251 16.40 -16.84 4.59
N GLU A 252 16.01 -16.44 5.80
CA GLU A 252 16.86 -15.66 6.72
C GLU A 252 18.14 -16.42 7.15
N LYS A 253 18.04 -17.75 7.37
CA LYS A 253 19.16 -18.60 7.80
C LYS A 253 20.06 -19.03 6.64
N SER A 254 19.60 -18.99 5.39
CA SER A 254 20.36 -19.45 4.23
C SER A 254 21.37 -18.41 3.75
N SER A 255 22.57 -18.87 3.35
CA SER A 255 23.47 -18.00 2.59
C SER A 255 22.84 -17.71 1.21
N TRP A 256 23.10 -16.53 0.65
CA TRP A 256 22.57 -16.13 -0.67
C TRP A 256 22.92 -17.14 -1.79
N LEU A 257 24.09 -17.79 -1.70
CA LEU A 257 24.53 -18.84 -2.64
C LEU A 257 23.64 -20.09 -2.62
N ALA A 258 23.07 -20.44 -1.47
CA ALA A 258 22.17 -21.59 -1.34
C ALA A 258 20.77 -21.34 -1.95
N ASN A 259 20.39 -20.07 -2.18
CA ASN A 259 19.10 -19.69 -2.75
C ASN A 259 19.10 -19.60 -4.28
N LEU A 260 20.27 -19.54 -4.92
CA LEU A 260 20.41 -19.43 -6.39
C LEU A 260 19.67 -20.55 -7.16
N PRO A 261 19.77 -21.85 -6.79
CA PRO A 261 19.06 -22.91 -7.49
C PRO A 261 17.53 -22.81 -7.36
N ARG A 262 17.03 -22.30 -6.22
CA ARG A 262 15.59 -22.08 -6.01
C ARG A 262 15.07 -20.94 -6.87
N SER A 263 15.79 -19.82 -6.92
CA SER A 263 15.44 -18.65 -7.74
C SER A 263 15.39 -19.00 -9.23
N LEU A 264 16.31 -19.85 -9.70
CA LEU A 264 16.30 -20.37 -11.07
C LEU A 264 15.11 -21.30 -11.34
N ARG A 265 14.73 -22.13 -10.38
CA ARG A 265 13.56 -23.02 -10.50
C ARG A 265 12.25 -22.22 -10.52
N SER A 266 12.14 -21.19 -9.68
CA SER A 266 10.98 -20.29 -9.66
C SER A 266 10.90 -19.43 -10.93
N ALA A 267 12.03 -18.96 -11.47
CA ALA A 267 12.07 -18.27 -12.77
C ALA A 267 11.65 -19.19 -13.92
N HIS A 268 11.98 -20.48 -13.86
CA HIS A 268 11.53 -21.47 -14.84
C HIS A 268 10.02 -21.73 -14.73
N GLN A 269 9.48 -21.81 -13.53
CA GLN A 269 8.05 -21.98 -13.27
C GLN A 269 7.26 -20.73 -13.70
N PHE A 270 7.74 -19.52 -13.40
CA PHE A 270 7.18 -18.26 -13.89
C PHE A 270 7.10 -18.20 -15.41
N ARG A 271 8.16 -18.68 -16.09
CA ARG A 271 8.19 -18.79 -17.54
C ARG A 271 7.10 -19.74 -18.07
N SER A 272 6.86 -20.87 -17.41
CA SER A 272 5.83 -21.83 -17.83
C SER A 272 4.41 -21.31 -17.63
N GLU A 273 4.20 -20.43 -16.64
CA GLU A 273 2.89 -19.85 -16.29
C GLU A 273 2.58 -18.57 -17.07
N THR A 274 3.60 -17.75 -17.41
CA THR A 274 3.40 -16.44 -18.06
C THR A 274 3.74 -16.42 -19.55
N GLY A 275 4.36 -17.49 -20.07
CA GLY A 275 4.84 -17.51 -21.48
C GLY A 275 6.01 -16.54 -21.76
N ALA A 276 6.58 -15.89 -20.73
CA ALA A 276 7.64 -14.91 -20.88
C ALA A 276 8.91 -15.55 -21.49
N SER A 277 9.53 -14.90 -22.48
CA SER A 277 10.75 -15.39 -23.08
C SER A 277 11.96 -15.12 -22.18
N LEU A 278 13.00 -15.99 -22.25
CA LEU A 278 14.27 -15.74 -21.52
C LEU A 278 14.88 -14.38 -21.91
N TRP A 279 14.68 -13.95 -23.15
CA TRP A 279 15.16 -12.66 -23.64
C TRP A 279 14.41 -11.48 -23.02
N SER A 280 13.09 -11.57 -22.80
CA SER A 280 12.33 -10.50 -22.11
C SER A 280 12.79 -10.41 -20.65
N LEU A 281 12.94 -11.52 -19.95
CA LEU A 281 13.44 -11.55 -18.56
C LEU A 281 14.87 -11.01 -18.42
N LEU A 282 15.75 -11.32 -19.38
CA LEU A 282 17.12 -10.76 -19.41
C LEU A 282 17.13 -9.26 -19.73
N LYS A 283 16.24 -8.81 -20.63
CA LYS A 283 16.10 -7.40 -20.99
C LYS A 283 15.54 -6.58 -19.82
N GLU A 284 14.52 -7.08 -19.14
CA GLU A 284 13.96 -6.47 -17.92
C GLU A 284 14.98 -6.47 -16.78
N GLY A 285 15.68 -7.60 -16.56
CA GLY A 285 16.75 -7.68 -15.57
C GLY A 285 17.91 -6.72 -15.85
N ARG A 286 18.23 -6.50 -17.13
CA ARG A 286 19.26 -5.52 -17.53
C ARG A 286 18.77 -4.08 -17.33
N ALA A 287 17.53 -3.77 -17.67
CA ALA A 287 16.92 -2.47 -17.41
C ALA A 287 16.82 -2.18 -15.91
N MET A 288 16.45 -3.16 -15.09
CA MET A 288 16.47 -3.04 -13.62
C MET A 288 17.87 -2.78 -13.08
N LYS A 289 18.90 -3.38 -13.68
CA LYS A 289 20.27 -3.17 -13.27
C LYS A 289 20.82 -1.81 -13.70
N GLU A 290 20.52 -1.36 -14.90
CA GLU A 290 20.96 -0.05 -15.45
C GLU A 290 20.33 1.13 -14.69
N GLY A 291 19.15 0.94 -14.06
CA GLY A 291 18.47 1.94 -13.23
C GLY A 291 18.71 1.81 -11.72
N SER A 292 19.53 0.87 -11.25
CA SER A 292 19.72 0.61 -9.82
C SER A 292 21.13 0.10 -9.49
N GLU A 293 21.57 0.28 -8.22
CA GLU A 293 22.81 -0.28 -7.68
C GLU A 293 22.71 -1.79 -7.36
N LEU A 294 21.70 -2.51 -7.88
CA LEU A 294 21.45 -3.92 -7.57
C LEU A 294 22.51 -4.85 -8.22
N SER A 295 22.97 -5.82 -7.47
CA SER A 295 23.75 -6.95 -8.00
C SER A 295 22.85 -7.91 -8.80
N TRP A 296 23.42 -8.70 -9.72
CA TRP A 296 22.65 -9.69 -10.49
C TRP A 296 21.83 -10.66 -9.63
N PRO A 297 22.32 -11.19 -8.49
CA PRO A 297 21.50 -11.98 -7.58
C PRO A 297 20.29 -11.23 -7.03
N GLN A 298 20.42 -9.93 -6.72
CA GLN A 298 19.31 -9.09 -6.26
C GLN A 298 18.28 -8.85 -7.36
N VAL A 299 18.71 -8.67 -8.61
CA VAL A 299 17.81 -8.57 -9.77
C VAL A 299 16.97 -9.83 -9.93
N VAL A 300 17.60 -11.02 -9.84
CA VAL A 300 16.88 -12.31 -9.90
C VAL A 300 15.90 -12.46 -8.72
N MET A 301 16.28 -12.02 -7.53
CA MET A 301 15.40 -12.03 -6.35
C MET A 301 14.23 -11.07 -6.52
N ALA A 302 14.48 -9.85 -6.98
CA ALA A 302 13.44 -8.84 -7.22
C ALA A 302 12.41 -9.32 -8.26
N ALA A 303 12.85 -9.97 -9.33
CA ALA A 303 11.97 -10.58 -10.33
C ALA A 303 11.11 -11.72 -9.77
N ASN A 304 11.57 -12.40 -8.69
CA ASN A 304 10.84 -13.51 -8.08
C ASN A 304 9.84 -13.07 -6.99
N ALA A 305 10.01 -11.89 -6.41
CA ALA A 305 9.17 -11.40 -5.32
C ALA A 305 7.66 -11.31 -5.66
N PRO A 306 7.25 -10.84 -6.86
CA PRO A 306 5.85 -10.85 -7.25
C PRO A 306 5.25 -12.27 -7.27
N VAL A 307 6.01 -13.25 -7.75
CA VAL A 307 5.58 -14.67 -7.81
C VAL A 307 5.37 -15.22 -6.39
N MET A 308 6.34 -15.00 -5.50
CA MET A 308 6.23 -15.44 -4.10
C MET A 308 5.06 -14.76 -3.38
N THR A 309 4.82 -13.47 -3.66
CA THR A 309 3.70 -12.74 -3.06
C THR A 309 2.37 -13.26 -3.58
N LYS A 310 2.24 -13.53 -4.89
CA LYS A 310 1.05 -14.14 -5.49
C LYS A 310 0.80 -15.52 -4.90
N ALA A 311 1.82 -16.38 -4.86
CA ALA A 311 1.71 -17.72 -4.29
C ALA A 311 1.19 -17.70 -2.84
N GLY A 312 1.66 -16.75 -2.01
CA GLY A 312 1.18 -16.60 -0.64
C GLY A 312 -0.23 -16.01 -0.54
N LEU A 313 -0.47 -14.85 -1.18
CA LEU A 313 -1.71 -14.08 -1.01
C LEU A 313 -2.89 -14.57 -1.84
N VAL A 314 -2.64 -15.13 -3.03
CA VAL A 314 -3.69 -15.53 -3.97
C VAL A 314 -3.89 -17.05 -3.95
N ASP A 315 -2.79 -17.80 -4.01
CA ASP A 315 -2.83 -19.24 -4.16
C ASP A 315 -2.82 -19.98 -2.79
N GLY A 316 -2.72 -19.25 -1.66
CA GLY A 316 -2.70 -19.79 -0.30
C GLY A 316 -1.44 -20.62 0.03
N ARG A 317 -0.44 -20.61 -0.84
CA ARG A 317 0.75 -21.45 -0.75
C ARG A 317 1.87 -20.80 0.05
N THR A 318 1.75 -20.83 1.37
CA THR A 318 2.76 -20.23 2.28
C THR A 318 4.02 -21.07 2.46
N ASP A 319 4.04 -22.28 1.91
CA ASP A 319 5.23 -23.14 1.79
C ASP A 319 6.27 -22.58 0.79
N VAL A 320 5.83 -21.84 -0.21
CA VAL A 320 6.65 -21.25 -1.28
C VAL A 320 6.43 -19.75 -1.45
N GLY A 321 5.40 -19.18 -0.83
CA GLY A 321 5.01 -17.79 -0.90
C GLY A 321 5.28 -17.00 0.37
N VAL A 322 5.31 -15.67 0.23
CA VAL A 322 5.44 -14.74 1.35
C VAL A 322 4.14 -13.99 1.59
N LEU A 323 3.92 -13.58 2.82
CA LEU A 323 2.75 -12.82 3.26
C LEU A 323 3.19 -11.42 3.73
N PRO A 324 3.21 -10.41 2.84
CA PRO A 324 3.52 -9.03 3.23
C PRO A 324 2.48 -8.52 4.22
N THR A 325 2.93 -8.00 5.36
CA THR A 325 2.05 -7.51 6.42
C THR A 325 2.69 -6.41 7.25
N GLY A 326 1.87 -5.49 7.76
CA GLY A 326 2.28 -4.61 8.85
C GLY A 326 2.32 -5.35 10.19
N GLN A 327 3.10 -4.83 11.12
CA GLN A 327 3.20 -5.37 12.49
C GLN A 327 1.84 -5.36 13.21
N VAL A 328 0.94 -4.48 12.80
CA VAL A 328 -0.43 -4.35 13.29
C VAL A 328 -1.27 -5.62 13.14
N ALA A 329 -0.89 -6.58 12.29
CA ALA A 329 -1.57 -7.87 12.19
C ALA A 329 -1.73 -8.53 13.57
N GLY A 330 -0.72 -8.40 14.44
CA GLY A 330 -0.73 -9.03 15.75
C GLY A 330 -1.71 -8.44 16.78
N VAL A 331 -2.42 -7.36 16.46
CA VAL A 331 -3.48 -6.77 17.29
C VAL A 331 -4.86 -6.83 16.64
N ILE A 332 -4.97 -7.42 15.45
CA ILE A 332 -6.23 -7.60 14.74
C ILE A 332 -6.75 -9.01 15.02
N THR A 333 -7.97 -9.12 15.55
CA THR A 333 -8.55 -10.39 16.02
C THR A 333 -9.81 -10.80 15.25
N GLU A 334 -10.23 -10.03 14.24
CA GLU A 334 -11.52 -10.20 13.59
C GLU A 334 -11.51 -9.79 12.10
N LEU A 335 -12.52 -10.26 11.36
CA LEU A 335 -12.73 -10.01 9.94
C LEU A 335 -14.07 -9.31 9.71
N PRO A 336 -14.21 -8.01 9.98
CA PRO A 336 -15.43 -7.25 9.67
C PRO A 336 -15.56 -7.00 8.17
N SER A 337 -16.73 -6.56 7.71
CA SER A 337 -16.86 -5.83 6.45
C SER A 337 -16.15 -4.47 6.54
N VAL A 338 -15.85 -3.86 5.40
CA VAL A 338 -15.28 -2.49 5.37
C VAL A 338 -16.26 -1.48 5.97
N GLU A 339 -17.56 -1.65 5.75
CA GLU A 339 -18.60 -0.79 6.34
C GLU A 339 -18.57 -0.84 7.88
N GLU A 340 -18.53 -2.05 8.45
CA GLU A 340 -18.44 -2.25 9.90
C GLU A 340 -17.13 -1.71 10.46
N LEU A 341 -16.01 -1.94 9.75
CA LEU A 341 -14.70 -1.43 10.14
C LEU A 341 -14.69 0.09 10.21
N MET A 342 -15.17 0.76 9.17
CA MET A 342 -15.20 2.23 9.11
C MET A 342 -16.12 2.80 10.17
N GLY A 343 -17.31 2.22 10.37
CA GLY A 343 -18.22 2.62 11.43
C GLY A 343 -17.60 2.56 12.82
N ARG A 344 -16.83 1.48 13.10
CA ARG A 344 -16.09 1.35 14.36
C ARG A 344 -14.95 2.36 14.50
N ILE A 345 -14.13 2.53 13.45
CA ILE A 345 -13.03 3.50 13.48
C ILE A 345 -13.56 4.90 13.81
N ILE A 346 -14.65 5.32 13.19
CA ILE A 346 -15.23 6.65 13.43
C ILE A 346 -15.86 6.74 14.81
N GLY A 347 -16.57 5.69 15.26
CA GLY A 347 -17.13 5.64 16.62
C GLY A 347 -16.06 5.69 17.70
N GLU A 348 -14.99 4.91 17.57
CA GLU A 348 -13.85 4.94 18.49
C GLU A 348 -13.10 6.27 18.45
N ALA A 349 -12.96 6.90 17.28
CA ALA A 349 -12.32 8.20 17.15
C ALA A 349 -13.15 9.28 17.85
N ASN A 350 -14.47 9.30 17.67
CA ASN A 350 -15.37 10.20 18.38
C ASN A 350 -15.21 10.03 19.91
N ALA A 351 -15.35 8.81 20.42
CA ALA A 351 -15.22 8.51 21.85
C ALA A 351 -13.83 8.91 22.40
N THR A 352 -12.77 8.76 21.60
CA THR A 352 -11.42 9.17 22.01
C THR A 352 -11.30 10.69 22.08
N LEU A 353 -11.84 11.41 21.10
CA LEU A 353 -11.85 12.88 21.07
C LEU A 353 -12.69 13.44 22.25
N ASP A 354 -13.90 12.90 22.49
CA ASP A 354 -14.74 13.29 23.61
C ASP A 354 -14.02 13.12 24.94
N ARG A 355 -13.32 12.01 25.15
CA ARG A 355 -12.52 11.74 26.35
C ARG A 355 -11.34 12.72 26.53
N LEU A 356 -10.74 13.20 25.42
CA LEU A 356 -9.60 14.13 25.46
C LEU A 356 -10.03 15.61 25.53
N SER A 357 -11.29 15.91 25.27
CA SER A 357 -11.83 17.27 25.28
C SER A 357 -12.26 17.75 26.67
N LEU A 358 -11.77 17.12 27.77
CA LEU A 358 -12.07 17.46 29.18
C LEU A 358 -11.48 18.80 29.61
#